data_4d7110f184c3f67258225d02e7e45b01
#
_entry.id   4d7110f184c3f67258225d02e7e45b01
#
_cell.length_a   1.000
_cell.length_b   1.000
_cell.length_c   1.000
_cell.angle_alpha   90.00
_cell.angle_beta   90.00
_cell.angle_gamma   90.00
#
_symmetry.space_group_name_H-M   'P 1'
#
loop_
_entity.id
_entity.type
_entity.pdbx_description
1 polymer ?
#
loop_
_entity_poly.entity_id
_entity_poly.type
_entity_poly.pdbx_seq_one_letter_code
_entity_poly.pdbx_strand_id
1 'polypeptide(L)'
;MKTVKLKICIPILLKLIFLIENSNGAQYVGTSASQPNRTDVVWMVPSWPCVDNDSIDVQKFGILQNEDQEFVGGQEFAIFYEHSFGKVPYFKAQNVSDPQNGGLPQLGDLQAHLEQAEIDIKTTIPDENFSGIAVLDIEEFRPAWELSWGVFQVYKTESIRLTRQQYPYWSEKQIEWYAEKDYEKACQKFFIETIRLGKRLRPNAKWGYYLFPKCNGDVGQKQENECSTLFQKFNDNLIWLWAESTALFPSIYLYPTHKQAPDFNFINSGALITETKRIKMNYCPGCEIHVFTKIEYNPYNTPDEFYSKQNLASTIDLAIKMNVNSVVIWSTSQSIRSRCGLLQTYLDNTLGPYLQLTDRSMEKCRQERCEGRGECYLPRPKTNPALYNFACRCERPYFGKSCEYRGRRIGYSKSRPKPSQTRIPDVSAYFRPAAPSFSSISESNRYNAPNQYYNKGSNVGNGQKIELIK
;
A
#
# COMPACT_ATOMS: atom_id res chain seq x y z
N MET A 1 19.92 31.12 -71.25
CA MET A 1 19.14 30.43 -72.30
C MET A 1 18.84 29.01 -71.81
N LYS A 2 17.56 28.70 -71.71
CA LYS A 2 16.88 27.38 -71.79
C LYS A 2 17.33 26.24 -70.90
N THR A 3 16.59 26.04 -69.87
CA THR A 3 15.71 24.88 -69.48
C THR A 3 16.06 23.55 -70.18
N VAL A 4 16.15 22.47 -69.41
CA VAL A 4 15.28 21.29 -69.55
C VAL A 4 15.30 20.41 -68.27
N LYS A 5 14.10 20.11 -67.72
CA LYS A 5 13.83 19.09 -66.74
C LYS A 5 13.87 17.70 -67.35
N LEU A 6 14.33 16.70 -66.64
CA LEU A 6 13.82 15.37 -66.86
C LEU A 6 13.74 14.59 -65.51
N LYS A 7 12.57 14.12 -65.24
CA LYS A 7 12.23 13.04 -64.26
C LYS A 7 12.62 11.69 -64.87
N ILE A 8 12.89 10.68 -64.03
CA ILE A 8 12.45 9.29 -64.19
C ILE A 8 13.04 8.46 -63.06
N CYS A 9 12.16 8.00 -62.20
CA CYS A 9 11.73 6.60 -61.89
C CYS A 9 12.78 5.61 -61.35
N ILE A 10 12.39 5.11 -60.17
CA ILE A 10 12.77 3.90 -59.46
C ILE A 10 12.68 2.64 -60.40
N PRO A 11 13.47 1.53 -60.25
CA PRO A 11 13.08 0.55 -59.22
C PRO A 11 14.19 -0.37 -58.61
N ILE A 12 13.95 -0.81 -57.39
CA ILE A 12 13.89 -2.20 -56.86
C ILE A 12 15.17 -3.07 -56.83
N LEU A 13 15.44 -3.55 -55.59
CA LEU A 13 16.05 -4.81 -55.12
C LEU A 13 17.51 -5.11 -55.36
N LEU A 14 18.25 -5.25 -54.29
CA LEU A 14 18.94 -6.51 -53.94
C LEU A 14 19.33 -6.55 -52.46
N LYS A 15 18.77 -7.52 -51.75
CA LYS A 15 19.20 -7.94 -50.43
C LYS A 15 20.63 -8.50 -50.54
N LEU A 16 21.50 -8.03 -49.67
CA LEU A 16 22.71 -8.77 -49.28
C LEU A 16 22.70 -8.87 -47.75
N ILE A 17 22.52 -10.13 -47.32
CA ILE A 17 22.66 -10.60 -45.96
C ILE A 17 24.15 -10.51 -45.62
N PHE A 18 24.50 -9.70 -44.63
CA PHE A 18 25.71 -9.88 -43.82
C PHE A 18 25.30 -10.30 -42.43
N LEU A 19 25.43 -11.61 -42.18
CA LEU A 19 25.50 -12.17 -40.82
C LEU A 19 26.78 -11.64 -40.19
N ILE A 20 26.66 -10.77 -39.23
CA ILE A 20 27.68 -10.54 -38.22
C ILE A 20 27.03 -10.96 -36.89
N GLU A 21 27.50 -12.08 -36.37
CA GLU A 21 27.32 -12.44 -34.99
C GLU A 21 27.93 -11.34 -34.12
N ASN A 22 27.11 -10.66 -33.33
CA ASN A 22 27.55 -9.93 -32.17
C ASN A 22 26.76 -10.37 -30.97
N SER A 23 27.52 -10.95 -30.09
CA SER A 23 27.17 -11.37 -28.77
C SER A 23 26.49 -10.29 -27.90
N ASN A 24 25.40 -10.70 -27.26
CA ASN A 24 24.94 -10.29 -25.94
C ASN A 24 24.70 -8.81 -25.67
N GLY A 25 23.49 -8.40 -25.95
CA GLY A 25 22.81 -7.26 -25.36
C GLY A 25 21.33 -7.41 -25.69
N ALA A 26 20.61 -8.20 -24.91
CA ALA A 26 19.17 -8.17 -24.96
C ALA A 26 18.72 -6.79 -24.50
N GLN A 27 18.50 -5.90 -25.47
CA GLN A 27 17.77 -4.65 -25.22
C GLN A 27 16.35 -5.04 -24.82
N TYR A 28 16.02 -4.81 -23.58
CA TYR A 28 14.66 -4.86 -23.06
C TYR A 28 13.92 -3.65 -23.67
N VAL A 29 13.21 -3.86 -24.75
CA VAL A 29 12.23 -2.91 -25.26
C VAL A 29 11.03 -3.02 -24.32
N GLY A 30 10.98 -2.10 -23.36
CA GLY A 30 9.85 -1.96 -22.45
C GLY A 30 8.63 -1.49 -23.23
N THR A 31 7.78 -2.43 -23.64
CA THR A 31 6.40 -2.10 -23.94
C THR A 31 5.67 -2.11 -22.61
N SER A 32 5.22 -0.95 -22.18
CA SER A 32 4.31 -0.72 -21.06
C SER A 32 2.94 -1.39 -21.33
N ALA A 33 2.92 -2.70 -21.24
CA ALA A 33 1.71 -3.46 -21.05
C ALA A 33 2.00 -4.35 -19.84
N SER A 34 1.37 -4.05 -18.71
CA SER A 34 1.38 -4.91 -17.54
C SER A 34 1.14 -6.35 -18.01
N GLN A 35 2.15 -7.20 -17.88
CA GLN A 35 1.96 -8.61 -18.17
C GLN A 35 0.91 -9.11 -17.17
N PRO A 36 -0.23 -9.64 -17.62
CA PRO A 36 -1.24 -10.13 -16.71
C PRO A 36 -0.57 -11.15 -15.79
N ASN A 37 -0.64 -10.84 -14.49
CA ASN A 37 -0.24 -11.69 -13.37
C ASN A 37 1.21 -11.62 -12.84
N ARG A 38 2.01 -10.63 -13.21
CA ARG A 38 3.31 -10.34 -12.58
C ARG A 38 3.12 -9.30 -11.47
N THR A 39 3.89 -9.42 -10.38
CA THR A 39 3.97 -8.35 -9.38
C THR A 39 4.73 -7.16 -9.97
N ASP A 40 4.09 -6.02 -10.06
CA ASP A 40 4.72 -4.79 -10.51
C ASP A 40 5.56 -4.15 -9.40
N VAL A 41 6.60 -3.43 -9.76
CA VAL A 41 7.33 -2.54 -8.86
C VAL A 41 7.04 -1.10 -9.27
N VAL A 42 6.55 -0.30 -8.32
CA VAL A 42 6.11 1.08 -8.56
C VAL A 42 7.06 2.03 -7.84
N TRP A 43 7.58 3.01 -8.57
CA TRP A 43 8.46 4.06 -8.07
C TRP A 43 7.66 5.28 -7.62
N MET A 44 7.26 5.29 -6.35
CA MET A 44 6.61 6.42 -5.70
C MET A 44 7.65 7.22 -4.89
N VAL A 45 8.70 7.65 -5.59
CA VAL A 45 9.77 8.50 -5.05
C VAL A 45 9.70 9.85 -5.75
N PRO A 46 9.73 10.98 -5.03
CA PRO A 46 9.59 12.32 -5.61
C PRO A 46 10.86 12.73 -6.37
N SER A 47 11.15 12.07 -7.47
CA SER A 47 12.40 12.21 -8.26
C SER A 47 12.31 13.22 -9.41
N TRP A 48 11.17 13.90 -9.59
CA TRP A 48 11.02 14.95 -10.59
C TRP A 48 12.10 16.06 -10.53
N PRO A 49 12.68 16.44 -9.35
CA PRO A 49 13.77 17.42 -9.32
C PRO A 49 15.13 16.88 -9.80
N CYS A 50 15.22 15.58 -10.11
CA CYS A 50 16.45 14.94 -10.59
C CYS A 50 16.59 14.97 -12.12
N VAL A 51 15.59 15.47 -12.85
CA VAL A 51 15.52 15.35 -14.33
C VAL A 51 16.64 16.09 -15.06
N ASP A 52 17.12 17.22 -14.51
CA ASP A 52 18.05 18.10 -15.25
C ASP A 52 19.51 17.63 -15.25
N ASN A 53 19.99 16.89 -14.23
CA ASN A 53 21.40 16.56 -14.08
C ASN A 53 21.70 15.09 -13.76
N ASP A 54 20.80 14.41 -13.04
CA ASP A 54 21.00 13.02 -12.58
C ASP A 54 19.67 12.26 -12.75
N SER A 55 19.15 12.22 -13.97
CA SER A 55 17.89 11.56 -14.29
C SER A 55 17.87 10.13 -13.77
N ILE A 56 16.87 9.83 -12.92
CA ILE A 56 16.68 8.48 -12.37
C ILE A 56 15.87 7.66 -13.38
N ASP A 57 16.56 6.80 -14.12
CA ASP A 57 15.94 5.91 -15.10
C ASP A 57 15.59 4.56 -14.46
N VAL A 58 14.38 4.49 -13.91
CA VAL A 58 13.83 3.25 -13.33
C VAL A 58 13.24 2.31 -14.39
N GLN A 59 12.81 2.85 -15.52
CA GLN A 59 12.11 2.10 -16.58
C GLN A 59 12.99 1.02 -17.21
N LYS A 60 14.31 1.24 -17.29
CA LYS A 60 15.27 0.24 -17.79
C LYS A 60 15.29 -1.05 -16.96
N PHE A 61 14.73 -1.02 -15.74
CA PHE A 61 14.58 -2.20 -14.88
C PHE A 61 13.13 -2.69 -14.80
N GLY A 62 12.23 -2.14 -15.64
CA GLY A 62 10.82 -2.50 -15.65
C GLY A 62 10.04 -2.00 -14.43
N ILE A 63 10.53 -0.96 -13.77
CA ILE A 63 9.85 -0.31 -12.65
C ILE A 63 8.89 0.75 -13.24
N LEU A 64 7.64 0.74 -12.78
CA LEU A 64 6.61 1.69 -13.19
C LEU A 64 6.78 3.01 -12.44
N GLN A 65 6.56 4.12 -13.12
CA GLN A 65 6.53 5.46 -12.53
C GLN A 65 5.54 6.33 -13.32
N ASN A 66 5.05 7.38 -12.69
CA ASN A 66 4.27 8.41 -13.39
C ASN A 66 5.12 9.12 -14.45
N GLU A 67 4.49 9.63 -15.51
CA GLU A 67 5.13 10.49 -16.50
C GLU A 67 5.77 11.69 -15.81
N ASP A 68 6.86 12.19 -16.39
CA ASP A 68 7.66 13.29 -15.84
C ASP A 68 8.08 13.10 -14.37
N GLN A 69 8.06 11.85 -13.89
CA GLN A 69 8.36 11.47 -12.50
C GLN A 69 7.47 12.17 -11.45
N GLU A 70 6.25 12.53 -11.84
CA GLU A 70 5.29 13.17 -10.96
C GLU A 70 5.00 12.28 -9.73
N PHE A 71 4.97 12.94 -8.56
CA PHE A 71 4.90 12.21 -7.29
C PHE A 71 3.49 12.14 -6.71
N VAL A 72 2.70 13.20 -6.84
CA VAL A 72 1.40 13.29 -6.18
C VAL A 72 0.31 12.59 -7.00
N GLY A 73 0.33 12.78 -8.32
CA GLY A 73 -0.66 12.18 -9.21
C GLY A 73 -0.12 12.00 -10.63
N GLY A 74 -0.57 10.97 -11.30
CA GLY A 74 -0.21 10.63 -12.68
C GLY A 74 -0.99 9.41 -13.15
N GLN A 75 -0.49 8.73 -14.17
CA GLN A 75 -1.21 7.61 -14.80
C GLN A 75 -1.09 6.28 -14.04
N GLU A 76 -0.01 6.08 -13.25
CA GLU A 76 0.23 4.84 -12.52
C GLU A 76 -0.32 4.89 -11.09
N PHE A 77 -0.15 6.04 -10.44
CA PHE A 77 -0.59 6.22 -9.06
C PHE A 77 -0.94 7.67 -8.73
N ALA A 78 -1.75 7.81 -7.68
CA ALA A 78 -2.00 9.06 -6.98
C ALA A 78 -1.98 8.83 -5.48
N ILE A 79 -1.46 9.80 -4.71
CA ILE A 79 -1.42 9.76 -3.24
C ILE A 79 -2.00 11.05 -2.66
N PHE A 80 -2.88 10.90 -1.69
CA PHE A 80 -3.61 11.99 -1.04
C PHE A 80 -3.19 12.07 0.43
N TYR A 81 -2.31 13.02 0.73
CA TYR A 81 -1.80 13.25 2.08
C TYR A 81 -2.79 14.04 2.93
N GLU A 82 -3.03 13.61 4.14
CA GLU A 82 -3.98 14.18 5.10
C GLU A 82 -3.93 15.70 5.27
N HIS A 83 -2.75 16.31 5.16
CA HIS A 83 -2.58 17.76 5.35
C HIS A 83 -2.90 18.61 4.11
N SER A 84 -3.02 17.96 2.94
CA SER A 84 -3.28 18.62 1.66
C SER A 84 -4.49 18.03 0.92
N PHE A 85 -5.27 17.16 1.57
CA PHE A 85 -6.43 16.50 1.01
C PHE A 85 -7.68 16.74 1.84
N GLY A 86 -8.68 17.36 1.24
CA GLY A 86 -9.92 17.68 1.92
C GLY A 86 -9.70 18.55 3.17
N LYS A 87 -10.47 18.29 4.20
CA LYS A 87 -10.33 18.92 5.53
C LYS A 87 -10.28 17.84 6.61
N VAL A 88 -9.19 17.08 6.64
CA VAL A 88 -8.97 16.03 7.64
C VAL A 88 -8.83 16.65 9.03
N PRO A 89 -9.57 16.17 10.06
CA PRO A 89 -9.45 16.67 11.42
C PRO A 89 -8.20 16.10 12.10
N TYR A 90 -7.39 16.94 12.74
CA TYR A 90 -6.23 16.49 13.52
C TYR A 90 -5.75 17.53 14.51
N PHE A 91 -4.92 17.10 15.47
CA PHE A 91 -4.20 18.00 16.38
C PHE A 91 -2.77 18.17 15.86
N LYS A 92 -2.42 19.39 15.41
CA LYS A 92 -1.10 19.66 14.87
C LYS A 92 -0.01 19.36 15.91
N ALA A 93 0.94 18.50 15.54
CA ALA A 93 1.97 17.97 16.44
C ALA A 93 1.41 17.38 17.75
N GLN A 94 0.21 16.78 17.71
CA GLN A 94 -0.54 16.22 18.83
C GLN A 94 -0.86 17.27 19.93
N ASN A 95 -0.83 18.56 19.60
CA ASN A 95 -1.15 19.65 20.51
C ASN A 95 -2.64 19.95 20.50
N VAL A 96 -3.33 19.67 21.60
CA VAL A 96 -4.77 19.93 21.78
C VAL A 96 -5.15 21.41 21.66
N SER A 97 -4.20 22.33 21.84
CA SER A 97 -4.41 23.77 21.70
C SER A 97 -4.31 24.25 20.25
N ASP A 98 -3.93 23.38 19.31
CA ASP A 98 -3.83 23.69 17.88
C ASP A 98 -4.64 22.68 17.04
N PRO A 99 -5.99 22.63 17.22
CA PRO A 99 -6.84 21.74 16.44
C PRO A 99 -6.98 22.25 15.01
N GLN A 100 -6.78 21.34 14.05
CA GLN A 100 -7.03 21.59 12.65
C GLN A 100 -8.34 20.91 12.25
N ASN A 101 -9.22 21.60 11.52
CA ASN A 101 -10.50 21.08 11.03
C ASN A 101 -11.36 20.41 12.13
N GLY A 102 -11.32 20.95 13.36
CA GLY A 102 -12.04 20.42 14.52
C GLY A 102 -11.20 19.53 15.45
N GLY A 103 -10.02 19.09 15.06
CA GLY A 103 -9.11 18.28 15.88
C GLY A 103 -9.57 16.83 16.02
N LEU A 104 -10.73 16.60 16.60
CA LEU A 104 -11.36 15.27 16.75
C LEU A 104 -12.21 14.90 15.52
N PRO A 105 -12.23 13.63 15.09
CA PRO A 105 -13.16 13.16 14.05
C PRO A 105 -14.64 13.47 14.34
N GLN A 106 -15.04 13.46 15.61
CA GLN A 106 -16.41 13.82 16.03
C GLN A 106 -16.76 15.30 15.80
N LEU A 107 -15.76 16.16 15.73
CA LEU A 107 -15.91 17.61 15.54
C LEU A 107 -15.56 18.07 14.13
N GLY A 108 -15.10 17.16 13.28
CA GLY A 108 -14.78 17.44 11.87
C GLY A 108 -16.04 17.72 11.06
N ASP A 109 -15.98 18.76 10.21
CA ASP A 109 -17.02 19.03 9.20
C ASP A 109 -16.82 18.10 8.00
N LEU A 110 -17.50 16.94 8.04
CA LEU A 110 -17.41 15.95 6.97
C LEU A 110 -17.88 16.49 5.63
N GLN A 111 -18.93 17.34 5.60
CA GLN A 111 -19.43 17.88 4.35
C GLN A 111 -18.40 18.79 3.69
N ALA A 112 -17.84 19.71 4.45
CA ALA A 112 -16.78 20.60 3.97
C ALA A 112 -15.49 19.83 3.60
N HIS A 113 -15.21 18.69 4.27
CA HIS A 113 -14.13 17.78 3.88
C HIS A 113 -14.39 17.16 2.50
N LEU A 114 -15.59 16.62 2.27
CA LEU A 114 -15.94 15.95 1.02
C LEU A 114 -15.97 16.92 -0.16
N GLU A 115 -16.47 18.16 0.05
CA GLU A 115 -16.47 19.20 -0.98
C GLU A 115 -15.05 19.56 -1.43
N GLN A 116 -14.13 19.74 -0.47
CA GLN A 116 -12.72 19.99 -0.80
C GLN A 116 -12.05 18.76 -1.42
N ALA A 117 -12.28 17.56 -0.88
CA ALA A 117 -11.73 16.32 -1.39
C ALA A 117 -12.16 16.01 -2.82
N GLU A 118 -13.38 16.41 -3.22
CA GLU A 118 -13.84 16.31 -4.62
C GLU A 118 -12.98 17.16 -5.56
N ILE A 119 -12.67 18.39 -5.16
CA ILE A 119 -11.79 19.28 -5.93
C ILE A 119 -10.39 18.66 -6.03
N ASP A 120 -9.85 18.19 -4.91
CA ASP A 120 -8.50 17.64 -4.83
C ASP A 120 -8.37 16.36 -5.70
N ILE A 121 -9.36 15.46 -5.66
CA ILE A 121 -9.36 14.26 -6.50
C ILE A 121 -9.40 14.62 -7.98
N LYS A 122 -10.28 15.56 -8.39
CA LYS A 122 -10.40 15.96 -9.79
C LYS A 122 -9.12 16.65 -10.31
N THR A 123 -8.42 17.38 -9.44
CA THR A 123 -7.18 18.06 -9.77
C THR A 123 -6.01 17.09 -9.87
N THR A 124 -5.89 16.18 -8.88
CA THR A 124 -4.78 15.21 -8.80
C THR A 124 -4.91 14.10 -9.82
N ILE A 125 -6.14 13.69 -10.12
CA ILE A 125 -6.45 12.66 -11.12
C ILE A 125 -7.41 13.26 -12.15
N PRO A 126 -6.93 13.97 -13.18
CA PRO A 126 -7.79 14.59 -14.19
C PRO A 126 -8.52 13.55 -15.06
N ASP A 127 -7.88 12.42 -15.35
CA ASP A 127 -8.46 11.36 -16.19
C ASP A 127 -9.56 10.60 -15.43
N GLU A 128 -10.78 10.68 -15.92
CA GLU A 128 -11.93 9.97 -15.35
C GLU A 128 -11.82 8.44 -15.48
N ASN A 129 -11.04 7.96 -16.46
CA ASN A 129 -10.78 6.53 -16.69
C ASN A 129 -9.56 6.00 -15.94
N PHE A 130 -8.92 6.81 -15.13
CA PHE A 130 -7.77 6.40 -14.33
C PHE A 130 -8.01 5.05 -13.62
N SER A 131 -7.11 4.11 -13.85
CA SER A 131 -7.20 2.74 -13.33
C SER A 131 -6.02 2.35 -12.42
N GLY A 132 -5.14 3.31 -12.16
CA GLY A 132 -3.97 3.14 -11.29
C GLY A 132 -4.30 3.07 -9.81
N ILE A 133 -3.28 3.14 -8.97
CA ILE A 133 -3.39 3.07 -7.50
C ILE A 133 -3.76 4.46 -6.96
N ALA A 134 -4.79 4.55 -6.13
CA ALA A 134 -5.21 5.77 -5.46
C ALA A 134 -5.14 5.59 -3.93
N VAL A 135 -4.14 6.18 -3.32
CA VAL A 135 -3.78 5.98 -1.91
C VAL A 135 -4.29 7.12 -1.05
N LEU A 136 -5.11 6.80 -0.05
CA LEU A 136 -5.52 7.74 0.98
C LEU A 136 -4.56 7.61 2.16
N ASP A 137 -3.69 8.60 2.37
CA ASP A 137 -2.67 8.60 3.41
C ASP A 137 -3.11 9.47 4.60
N ILE A 138 -3.94 8.86 5.47
CA ILE A 138 -4.46 9.47 6.69
C ILE A 138 -3.86 8.76 7.89
N GLU A 139 -2.85 9.38 8.48
CA GLU A 139 -2.09 8.84 9.61
C GLU A 139 -2.29 9.57 10.93
N GLU A 140 -2.88 10.78 10.93
CA GLU A 140 -3.01 11.61 12.13
C GLU A 140 -3.90 11.00 13.20
N PHE A 141 -4.87 10.17 12.82
CA PHE A 141 -5.68 9.43 13.78
C PHE A 141 -5.94 7.98 13.32
N ARG A 142 -6.39 7.14 14.23
CA ARG A 142 -6.64 5.72 13.98
C ARG A 142 -8.15 5.45 13.98
N PRO A 143 -8.69 4.67 13.03
CA PRO A 143 -10.13 4.40 12.94
C PRO A 143 -10.67 3.45 14.01
N ALA A 144 -9.81 2.87 14.85
CA ALA A 144 -10.18 2.00 15.94
C ALA A 144 -9.60 2.52 17.26
N TRP A 145 -10.43 2.53 18.30
CA TRP A 145 -10.05 3.03 19.62
C TRP A 145 -8.82 2.31 20.19
N GLU A 146 -8.77 0.98 20.10
CA GLU A 146 -7.67 0.19 20.63
C GLU A 146 -6.33 0.46 19.92
N LEU A 147 -6.36 0.90 18.68
CA LEU A 147 -5.15 1.27 17.93
C LEU A 147 -4.64 2.69 18.25
N SER A 148 -5.41 3.48 19.00
CA SER A 148 -5.07 4.85 19.38
C SER A 148 -4.25 4.88 20.67
N TRP A 149 -2.99 4.41 20.60
CA TRP A 149 -1.99 4.40 21.69
C TRP A 149 -0.76 5.25 21.34
N GLY A 150 0.15 5.44 22.29
CA GLY A 150 1.33 6.30 22.10
C GLY A 150 0.91 7.74 21.83
N VAL A 151 1.43 8.36 20.79
CA VAL A 151 1.11 9.74 20.40
C VAL A 151 -0.37 9.94 20.06
N PHE A 152 -1.09 8.89 19.67
CA PHE A 152 -2.52 8.94 19.36
C PHE A 152 -3.42 8.88 20.60
N GLN A 153 -2.85 8.72 21.80
CA GLN A 153 -3.60 8.76 23.06
C GLN A 153 -4.34 10.10 23.24
N VAL A 154 -3.86 11.17 22.63
CA VAL A 154 -4.49 12.48 22.62
C VAL A 154 -5.96 12.40 22.16
N TYR A 155 -6.25 11.60 21.12
CA TYR A 155 -7.62 11.45 20.59
C TYR A 155 -8.56 10.76 21.60
N LYS A 156 -8.05 9.79 22.36
CA LYS A 156 -8.83 9.18 23.47
C LYS A 156 -9.11 10.16 24.58
N THR A 157 -8.06 10.85 25.03
CA THR A 157 -8.15 11.82 26.13
C THR A 157 -9.14 12.93 25.80
N GLU A 158 -9.04 13.49 24.59
CA GLU A 158 -9.92 14.57 24.17
C GLU A 158 -11.36 14.11 23.88
N SER A 159 -11.56 12.90 23.37
CA SER A 159 -12.91 12.32 23.22
C SER A 159 -13.59 12.13 24.59
N ILE A 160 -12.86 11.62 25.58
CA ILE A 160 -13.35 11.48 26.97
C ILE A 160 -13.67 12.85 27.55
N ARG A 161 -12.78 13.85 27.36
CA ARG A 161 -13.02 15.22 27.82
C ARG A 161 -14.28 15.82 27.18
N LEU A 162 -14.44 15.67 25.87
CA LEU A 162 -15.62 16.13 25.14
C LEU A 162 -16.89 15.49 25.67
N THR A 163 -16.91 14.18 25.86
CA THR A 163 -18.06 13.44 26.38
C THR A 163 -18.40 13.88 27.82
N ARG A 164 -17.38 14.10 28.68
CA ARG A 164 -17.60 14.56 30.07
C ARG A 164 -18.22 15.97 30.09
N GLN A 165 -17.85 16.85 29.19
CA GLN A 165 -18.48 18.17 29.04
C GLN A 165 -19.93 18.08 28.61
N GLN A 166 -20.27 17.16 27.69
CA GLN A 166 -21.65 16.96 27.21
C GLN A 166 -22.54 16.29 28.25
N TYR A 167 -21.97 15.38 29.06
CA TYR A 167 -22.71 14.55 30.03
C TYR A 167 -22.08 14.61 31.45
N PRO A 168 -22.11 15.78 32.11
CA PRO A 168 -21.37 16.01 33.36
C PRO A 168 -21.85 15.13 34.56
N TYR A 169 -23.01 14.52 34.46
CA TYR A 169 -23.59 13.68 35.51
C TYR A 169 -23.40 12.18 35.30
N TRP A 170 -22.74 11.80 34.19
CA TRP A 170 -22.46 10.40 33.93
C TRP A 170 -21.27 9.90 34.74
N SER A 171 -21.29 8.60 35.06
CA SER A 171 -20.12 7.93 35.64
C SER A 171 -18.97 7.88 34.66
N GLU A 172 -17.72 7.83 35.16
CA GLU A 172 -16.53 7.73 34.29
C GLU A 172 -16.63 6.55 33.30
N LYS A 173 -17.14 5.42 33.73
CA LYS A 173 -17.35 4.23 32.91
C LYS A 173 -18.32 4.48 31.74
N GLN A 174 -19.38 5.24 31.98
CA GLN A 174 -20.32 5.63 30.92
C GLN A 174 -19.69 6.62 29.95
N ILE A 175 -18.92 7.58 30.48
CA ILE A 175 -18.20 8.59 29.70
C ILE A 175 -17.18 7.89 28.77
N GLU A 176 -16.32 7.01 29.32
CA GLU A 176 -15.31 6.28 28.54
C GLU A 176 -15.95 5.42 27.45
N TRP A 177 -16.99 4.66 27.80
CA TRP A 177 -17.70 3.82 26.84
C TRP A 177 -18.33 4.63 25.70
N TYR A 178 -18.97 5.74 26.03
CA TYR A 178 -19.61 6.57 25.01
C TYR A 178 -18.57 7.28 24.13
N ALA A 179 -17.50 7.81 24.74
CA ALA A 179 -16.40 8.44 24.02
C ALA A 179 -15.77 7.50 22.98
N GLU A 180 -15.54 6.23 23.36
CA GLU A 180 -15.07 5.20 22.44
C GLU A 180 -16.03 5.01 21.26
N LYS A 181 -17.32 4.81 21.54
CA LYS A 181 -18.31 4.52 20.49
C LYS A 181 -18.55 5.72 19.57
N ASP A 182 -18.56 6.93 20.12
CA ASP A 182 -18.73 8.15 19.33
C ASP A 182 -17.52 8.43 18.44
N TYR A 183 -16.30 8.23 18.99
CA TYR A 183 -15.05 8.33 18.24
C TYR A 183 -15.01 7.34 17.09
N GLU A 184 -15.23 6.05 17.34
CA GLU A 184 -15.18 5.00 16.31
C GLU A 184 -16.21 5.24 15.23
N LYS A 185 -17.43 5.65 15.59
CA LYS A 185 -18.50 5.98 14.64
C LYS A 185 -18.13 7.17 13.75
N ALA A 186 -17.53 8.21 14.33
CA ALA A 186 -17.10 9.37 13.57
C ALA A 186 -15.96 9.00 12.60
N CYS A 187 -14.95 8.25 13.07
CA CYS A 187 -13.88 7.73 12.20
C CYS A 187 -14.44 6.88 11.06
N GLN A 188 -15.30 5.91 11.38
CA GLN A 188 -15.92 5.04 10.39
C GLN A 188 -16.63 5.84 9.30
N LYS A 189 -17.47 6.80 9.69
CA LYS A 189 -18.21 7.66 8.75
C LYS A 189 -17.26 8.46 7.88
N PHE A 190 -16.23 9.05 8.46
CA PHE A 190 -15.23 9.85 7.75
C PHE A 190 -14.50 8.99 6.69
N PHE A 191 -13.96 7.85 7.08
CA PHE A 191 -13.23 6.96 6.17
C PHE A 191 -14.12 6.41 5.05
N ILE A 192 -15.33 5.96 5.39
CA ILE A 192 -16.27 5.39 4.41
C ILE A 192 -16.68 6.43 3.37
N GLU A 193 -17.11 7.62 3.79
CA GLU A 193 -17.61 8.62 2.85
C GLU A 193 -16.49 9.17 1.97
N THR A 194 -15.27 9.29 2.50
CA THR A 194 -14.09 9.71 1.73
C THR A 194 -13.76 8.70 0.61
N ILE A 195 -13.65 7.41 0.94
CA ILE A 195 -13.34 6.39 -0.08
C ILE A 195 -14.47 6.22 -1.08
N ARG A 196 -15.73 6.36 -0.66
CA ARG A 196 -16.90 6.33 -1.54
C ARG A 196 -16.89 7.49 -2.52
N LEU A 197 -16.48 8.67 -2.09
CA LEU A 197 -16.29 9.83 -2.98
C LEU A 197 -15.24 9.50 -4.05
N GLY A 198 -14.08 9.00 -3.67
CA GLY A 198 -13.04 8.58 -4.60
C GLY A 198 -13.55 7.57 -5.64
N LYS A 199 -14.24 6.53 -5.20
CA LYS A 199 -14.82 5.50 -6.07
C LYS A 199 -15.89 6.04 -7.02
N ARG A 200 -16.67 7.04 -6.62
CA ARG A 200 -17.63 7.69 -7.51
C ARG A 200 -16.96 8.52 -8.60
N LEU A 201 -15.89 9.23 -8.25
CA LEU A 201 -15.18 10.12 -9.16
C LEU A 201 -14.22 9.37 -10.09
N ARG A 202 -13.60 8.30 -9.62
CA ARG A 202 -12.63 7.46 -10.35
C ARG A 202 -12.92 5.98 -10.10
N PRO A 203 -13.95 5.43 -10.76
CA PRO A 203 -14.47 4.08 -10.44
C PRO A 203 -13.52 2.94 -10.81
N ASN A 204 -12.59 3.17 -11.73
CA ASN A 204 -11.62 2.16 -12.15
C ASN A 204 -10.36 2.14 -11.27
N ALA A 205 -10.12 3.20 -10.47
CA ALA A 205 -8.96 3.32 -9.59
C ALA A 205 -8.98 2.29 -8.45
N LYS A 206 -7.78 1.98 -7.95
CA LYS A 206 -7.57 1.03 -6.84
C LYS A 206 -7.47 1.81 -5.54
N TRP A 207 -8.63 2.04 -4.90
CA TRP A 207 -8.76 2.86 -3.70
C TRP A 207 -8.54 2.08 -2.41
N GLY A 208 -7.80 2.64 -1.49
CA GLY A 208 -7.61 2.13 -0.13
C GLY A 208 -6.85 3.12 0.75
N TYR A 209 -6.70 2.75 2.01
CA TYR A 209 -5.96 3.54 2.99
C TYR A 209 -4.57 2.97 3.21
N TYR A 210 -3.57 3.87 3.19
CA TYR A 210 -2.20 3.51 3.55
C TYR A 210 -2.11 2.96 4.97
N LEU A 211 -1.17 2.03 5.19
CA LEU A 211 -0.83 1.45 6.49
C LEU A 211 -1.83 0.39 7.01
N PHE A 212 -2.82 -0.02 6.23
CA PHE A 212 -3.79 -1.06 6.61
C PHE A 212 -3.77 -2.27 5.66
N PRO A 213 -3.95 -3.52 6.19
CA PRO A 213 -4.12 -3.90 7.61
C PRO A 213 -2.84 -3.74 8.44
N LYS A 214 -2.95 -3.90 9.76
CA LYS A 214 -1.84 -3.80 10.72
C LYS A 214 -1.43 -5.15 11.27
N CYS A 215 -0.18 -5.22 11.76
CA CYS A 215 0.38 -6.36 12.47
C CYS A 215 1.15 -5.89 13.70
N ASN A 216 1.35 -6.77 14.67
CA ASN A 216 2.21 -6.48 15.81
C ASN A 216 3.68 -6.41 15.37
N GLY A 217 4.40 -5.40 15.88
CA GLY A 217 5.79 -5.16 15.49
C GLY A 217 6.81 -6.16 16.05
N ASP A 218 6.40 -7.03 16.97
CA ASP A 218 7.27 -8.00 17.65
C ASP A 218 7.15 -9.43 17.11
N VAL A 219 6.41 -9.63 16.03
CA VAL A 219 6.16 -10.95 15.45
C VAL A 219 7.46 -11.65 15.05
N GLY A 220 8.43 -10.90 14.55
CA GLY A 220 9.75 -11.44 14.20
C GLY A 220 10.59 -11.81 15.40
N GLN A 221 10.45 -11.11 16.55
CA GLN A 221 11.12 -11.45 17.80
C GLN A 221 10.62 -12.78 18.37
N LYS A 222 9.31 -13.01 18.23
CA LYS A 222 8.65 -14.24 18.68
C LYS A 222 8.80 -15.39 17.67
N GLN A 223 9.38 -15.12 16.51
CA GLN A 223 9.51 -16.06 15.39
C GLN A 223 8.14 -16.64 14.95
N GLU A 224 7.09 -15.85 15.07
CA GLU A 224 5.74 -16.19 14.65
C GLU A 224 5.58 -15.88 13.15
N ASN A 225 4.91 -16.74 12.39
CA ASN A 225 4.70 -16.54 10.95
C ASN A 225 3.40 -15.80 10.63
N GLU A 226 2.65 -15.40 11.65
CA GLU A 226 1.35 -14.74 11.54
C GLU A 226 1.26 -13.61 12.57
N CYS A 227 0.48 -12.59 12.25
CA CYS A 227 0.17 -11.54 13.21
C CYS A 227 -0.57 -12.13 14.42
N SER A 228 -0.35 -11.57 15.60
CA SER A 228 -1.02 -12.03 16.82
C SER A 228 -2.54 -11.99 16.68
N THR A 229 -3.23 -12.89 17.39
CA THR A 229 -4.69 -12.96 17.39
C THR A 229 -5.35 -11.63 17.79
N LEU A 230 -4.67 -10.82 18.61
CA LEU A 230 -5.13 -9.48 18.97
C LEU A 230 -5.16 -8.56 17.75
N PHE A 231 -4.09 -8.52 16.95
CA PHE A 231 -4.04 -7.70 15.73
C PHE A 231 -4.97 -8.23 14.65
N GLN A 232 -5.09 -9.55 14.50
CA GLN A 232 -6.08 -10.14 13.60
C GLN A 232 -7.49 -9.67 13.98
N LYS A 233 -7.84 -9.66 15.28
CA LYS A 233 -9.13 -9.16 15.77
C LYS A 233 -9.32 -7.66 15.49
N PHE A 234 -8.29 -6.83 15.65
CA PHE A 234 -8.37 -5.42 15.28
C PHE A 234 -8.67 -5.25 13.79
N ASN A 235 -8.02 -6.01 12.93
CA ASN A 235 -8.28 -5.99 11.50
C ASN A 235 -9.69 -6.52 11.18
N ASP A 236 -10.17 -7.55 11.86
CA ASP A 236 -11.53 -8.08 11.69
C ASP A 236 -12.60 -7.04 12.07
N ASN A 237 -12.36 -6.23 13.10
CA ASN A 237 -13.26 -5.13 13.48
C ASN A 237 -13.34 -4.02 12.43
N LEU A 238 -12.37 -3.94 11.50
CA LEU A 238 -12.38 -3.00 10.38
C LEU A 238 -13.05 -3.55 9.11
N ILE A 239 -13.91 -4.57 9.22
CA ILE A 239 -14.63 -5.16 8.09
C ILE A 239 -15.35 -4.11 7.21
N TRP A 240 -15.87 -3.06 7.81
CA TRP A 240 -16.52 -1.94 7.13
C TRP A 240 -15.54 -1.18 6.21
N LEU A 241 -14.24 -1.11 6.57
CA LEU A 241 -13.19 -0.49 5.76
C LEU A 241 -12.84 -1.38 4.56
N TRP A 242 -12.71 -2.68 4.80
CA TRP A 242 -12.41 -3.64 3.75
C TRP A 242 -13.52 -3.75 2.71
N ALA A 243 -14.78 -3.67 3.15
CA ALA A 243 -15.94 -3.70 2.27
C ALA A 243 -16.01 -2.52 1.28
N GLU A 244 -15.44 -1.38 1.65
CA GLU A 244 -15.37 -0.20 0.78
C GLU A 244 -14.07 -0.11 -0.02
N SER A 245 -13.02 -0.80 0.39
CA SER A 245 -11.72 -0.76 -0.30
C SER A 245 -11.75 -1.55 -1.61
N THR A 246 -10.96 -1.11 -2.59
CA THR A 246 -10.62 -1.89 -3.80
C THR A 246 -9.14 -2.25 -3.83
N ALA A 247 -8.35 -1.68 -2.91
CA ALA A 247 -6.95 -2.01 -2.69
C ALA A 247 -6.61 -2.01 -1.19
N LEU A 248 -5.56 -2.76 -0.83
CA LEU A 248 -4.97 -2.83 0.51
C LEU A 248 -3.51 -2.40 0.42
N PHE A 249 -3.10 -1.48 1.30
CA PHE A 249 -1.78 -0.85 1.29
C PHE A 249 -0.99 -1.11 2.58
N PRO A 250 -0.61 -2.36 2.89
CA PRO A 250 0.22 -2.66 4.04
C PRO A 250 1.62 -2.08 3.86
N SER A 251 2.29 -1.71 4.96
CA SER A 251 3.63 -1.12 4.96
C SER A 251 4.63 -2.02 5.67
N ILE A 252 5.66 -2.46 4.93
CA ILE A 252 6.77 -3.30 5.42
C ILE A 252 8.07 -2.50 5.52
N TYR A 253 8.00 -1.24 5.93
CA TYR A 253 9.16 -0.37 6.09
C TYR A 253 10.13 -0.94 7.12
N LEU A 254 11.42 -0.92 6.77
CA LEU A 254 12.48 -1.20 7.73
C LEU A 254 13.02 0.10 8.31
N TYR A 255 13.48 0.03 9.55
CA TYR A 255 14.05 1.13 10.30
C TYR A 255 15.52 0.88 10.60
N PRO A 256 16.34 1.91 10.93
CA PRO A 256 17.76 1.74 11.22
C PRO A 256 18.05 0.68 12.28
N THR A 257 17.20 0.55 13.30
CA THR A 257 17.32 -0.47 14.35
C THR A 257 17.20 -1.90 13.84
N HIS A 258 16.60 -2.11 12.67
CA HIS A 258 16.41 -3.42 12.05
C HIS A 258 17.43 -3.73 10.94
N LYS A 259 18.40 -2.84 10.71
CA LYS A 259 19.39 -2.94 9.62
C LYS A 259 20.15 -4.28 9.64
N GLN A 260 20.50 -4.77 10.83
CA GLN A 260 21.27 -6.00 11.03
C GLN A 260 20.41 -7.22 11.41
N ALA A 261 19.10 -7.15 11.22
CA ALA A 261 18.17 -8.19 11.63
C ALA A 261 17.34 -8.75 10.45
N PRO A 262 17.96 -9.30 9.38
CA PRO A 262 17.26 -9.72 8.17
C PRO A 262 16.20 -10.79 8.41
N ASP A 263 16.43 -11.74 9.32
CA ASP A 263 15.47 -12.79 9.65
C ASP A 263 14.24 -12.23 10.36
N PHE A 264 14.46 -11.30 11.31
CA PHE A 264 13.38 -10.56 11.95
C PHE A 264 12.56 -9.79 10.92
N ASN A 265 13.22 -9.07 10.01
CA ASN A 265 12.56 -8.31 8.95
C ASN A 265 11.75 -9.22 8.02
N PHE A 266 12.32 -10.38 7.66
CA PHE A 266 11.67 -11.37 6.81
C PHE A 266 10.38 -11.91 7.44
N ILE A 267 10.42 -12.26 8.71
CA ILE A 267 9.28 -12.78 9.45
C ILE A 267 8.20 -11.71 9.59
N ASN A 268 8.58 -10.48 9.96
CA ASN A 268 7.63 -9.36 10.08
C ASN A 268 6.92 -9.05 8.77
N SER A 269 7.67 -8.91 7.68
CA SER A 269 7.11 -8.63 6.35
C SER A 269 6.21 -9.78 5.90
N GLY A 270 6.66 -11.02 6.08
CA GLY A 270 5.89 -12.22 5.71
C GLY A 270 4.59 -12.36 6.49
N ALA A 271 4.61 -12.09 7.79
CA ALA A 271 3.42 -12.13 8.64
C ALA A 271 2.38 -11.06 8.22
N LEU A 272 2.83 -9.82 7.98
CA LEU A 272 1.93 -8.76 7.54
C LEU A 272 1.32 -9.03 6.16
N ILE A 273 2.12 -9.51 5.19
CA ILE A 273 1.60 -9.89 3.87
C ILE A 273 0.61 -11.06 3.98
N THR A 274 0.88 -12.03 4.86
CA THR A 274 -0.02 -13.17 5.14
C THR A 274 -1.35 -12.66 5.71
N GLU A 275 -1.31 -11.76 6.67
CA GLU A 275 -2.50 -11.12 7.24
C GLU A 275 -3.28 -10.34 6.18
N THR A 276 -2.60 -9.58 5.33
CA THR A 276 -3.23 -8.85 4.24
C THR A 276 -3.98 -9.79 3.28
N LYS A 277 -3.37 -10.94 2.98
CA LYS A 277 -4.04 -11.98 2.17
C LYS A 277 -5.23 -12.60 2.90
N ARG A 278 -5.16 -12.79 4.22
CA ARG A 278 -6.28 -13.26 5.03
C ARG A 278 -7.46 -12.28 4.95
N ILE A 279 -7.19 -10.98 5.13
CA ILE A 279 -8.19 -9.92 4.99
C ILE A 279 -8.81 -9.91 3.60
N LYS A 280 -7.97 -9.94 2.54
CA LYS A 280 -8.45 -10.02 1.16
C LYS A 280 -9.39 -11.20 0.95
N MET A 281 -9.01 -12.40 1.38
CA MET A 281 -9.81 -13.60 1.19
C MET A 281 -11.14 -13.57 1.92
N ASN A 282 -11.15 -13.03 3.14
CA ASN A 282 -12.33 -13.07 3.99
C ASN A 282 -13.30 -11.92 3.76
N TYR A 283 -12.80 -10.73 3.45
CA TYR A 283 -13.61 -9.51 3.50
C TYR A 283 -13.64 -8.69 2.21
N CYS A 284 -12.60 -8.77 1.36
CA CYS A 284 -12.57 -8.06 0.08
C CYS A 284 -11.88 -8.87 -1.03
N PRO A 285 -12.46 -9.98 -1.49
CA PRO A 285 -11.80 -10.88 -2.45
C PRO A 285 -11.44 -10.21 -3.78
N GLY A 286 -12.08 -9.09 -4.11
CA GLY A 286 -11.75 -8.25 -5.27
C GLY A 286 -10.63 -7.23 -5.04
N CYS A 287 -10.18 -7.01 -3.80
CA CYS A 287 -9.12 -6.06 -3.53
C CYS A 287 -7.79 -6.48 -4.14
N GLU A 288 -7.03 -5.52 -4.62
CA GLU A 288 -5.62 -5.69 -4.95
C GLU A 288 -4.74 -5.45 -3.71
N ILE A 289 -3.53 -6.01 -3.70
CA ILE A 289 -2.56 -5.84 -2.61
C ILE A 289 -1.35 -5.11 -3.16
N HIS A 290 -1.08 -3.91 -2.67
CA HIS A 290 0.04 -3.08 -3.06
C HIS A 290 0.87 -2.79 -1.81
N VAL A 291 2.01 -3.47 -1.67
CA VAL A 291 2.82 -3.45 -0.46
C VAL A 291 3.78 -2.27 -0.50
N PHE A 292 3.68 -1.38 0.46
CA PHE A 292 4.60 -0.26 0.60
C PHE A 292 5.91 -0.67 1.27
N THR A 293 7.03 -0.26 0.67
CA THR A 293 8.37 -0.36 1.23
C THR A 293 9.19 0.89 0.95
N LYS A 294 10.38 0.94 1.50
CA LYS A 294 11.43 1.91 1.17
C LYS A 294 12.64 1.16 0.61
N ILE A 295 13.64 1.92 0.20
CA ILE A 295 14.97 1.42 -0.11
C ILE A 295 16.04 2.05 0.79
N GLU A 296 15.65 3.04 1.61
CA GLU A 296 16.47 3.73 2.58
C GLU A 296 15.91 3.47 3.97
N TYR A 297 16.77 3.22 4.97
CA TYR A 297 16.31 2.99 6.35
C TYR A 297 15.72 4.26 6.97
N ASN A 298 16.38 5.40 6.73
CA ASN A 298 15.93 6.70 7.20
C ASN A 298 16.25 7.79 6.18
N PRO A 299 15.38 8.02 5.18
CA PRO A 299 15.64 9.00 4.12
C PRO A 299 15.68 10.46 4.62
N TYR A 300 15.26 10.72 5.86
CA TYR A 300 15.27 12.06 6.45
C TYR A 300 16.63 12.45 7.04
N ASN A 301 17.29 11.49 7.73
CA ASN A 301 18.49 11.77 8.51
C ASN A 301 19.75 11.06 7.99
N THR A 302 19.60 9.90 7.36
CA THR A 302 20.71 9.12 6.78
C THR A 302 20.32 8.64 5.36
N PRO A 303 20.23 9.58 4.41
CA PRO A 303 19.69 9.29 3.07
C PRO A 303 20.62 8.45 2.18
N ASP A 304 21.84 8.21 2.62
CA ASP A 304 22.85 7.35 1.99
C ASP A 304 22.84 5.92 2.53
N GLU A 305 22.03 5.64 3.55
CA GLU A 305 21.89 4.30 4.12
C GLU A 305 20.79 3.48 3.45
N PHE A 306 21.17 2.75 2.40
CA PHE A 306 20.24 1.93 1.62
C PHE A 306 20.10 0.51 2.17
N TYR A 307 19.01 -0.17 1.82
CA TYR A 307 18.75 -1.56 2.14
C TYR A 307 19.84 -2.46 1.56
N SER A 308 20.36 -3.36 2.39
CA SER A 308 21.25 -4.43 1.94
C SER A 308 20.48 -5.45 1.09
N LYS A 309 21.21 -6.30 0.34
CA LYS A 309 20.58 -7.40 -0.42
C LYS A 309 19.75 -8.34 0.47
N GLN A 310 20.17 -8.57 1.72
CA GLN A 310 19.40 -9.37 2.68
C GLN A 310 18.09 -8.68 3.06
N ASN A 311 18.10 -7.36 3.18
CA ASN A 311 16.88 -6.59 3.49
C ASN A 311 16.00 -6.39 2.25
N LEU A 312 16.56 -6.37 1.04
CA LEU A 312 15.75 -6.50 -0.19
C LEU A 312 15.08 -7.88 -0.27
N ALA A 313 15.77 -8.95 0.15
CA ALA A 313 15.18 -10.29 0.24
C ALA A 313 14.02 -10.37 1.25
N SER A 314 14.12 -9.60 2.34
CA SER A 314 13.09 -9.54 3.40
C SER A 314 11.90 -8.62 3.07
N THR A 315 11.96 -7.85 1.99
CA THR A 315 10.96 -6.86 1.61
C THR A 315 10.48 -7.09 0.18
N ILE A 316 11.14 -6.48 -0.80
CA ILE A 316 10.69 -6.46 -2.20
C ILE A 316 10.62 -7.87 -2.78
N ASP A 317 11.70 -8.65 -2.67
CA ASP A 317 11.76 -10.00 -3.22
C ASP A 317 10.74 -10.95 -2.55
N LEU A 318 10.59 -10.83 -1.22
CA LEU A 318 9.57 -11.60 -0.49
C LEU A 318 8.16 -11.27 -0.98
N ALA A 319 7.83 -9.98 -1.14
CA ALA A 319 6.51 -9.55 -1.61
C ALA A 319 6.24 -10.05 -3.04
N ILE A 320 7.23 -9.98 -3.94
CA ILE A 320 7.16 -10.55 -5.30
C ILE A 320 6.91 -12.05 -5.23
N LYS A 321 7.69 -12.79 -4.45
CA LYS A 321 7.54 -14.24 -4.28
C LYS A 321 6.22 -14.64 -3.65
N MET A 322 5.69 -13.80 -2.77
CA MET A 322 4.35 -13.99 -2.21
C MET A 322 3.24 -13.58 -3.19
N ASN A 323 3.55 -13.09 -4.38
CA ASN A 323 2.62 -12.73 -5.44
C ASN A 323 1.55 -11.73 -4.94
N VAL A 324 1.98 -10.55 -4.56
CA VAL A 324 1.15 -9.36 -4.37
C VAL A 324 0.94 -8.67 -5.73
N ASN A 325 0.01 -7.74 -5.84
CA ASN A 325 -0.24 -7.05 -7.10
C ASN A 325 0.91 -6.10 -7.45
N SER A 326 1.38 -5.29 -6.47
CA SER A 326 2.59 -4.50 -6.66
C SER A 326 3.37 -4.28 -5.36
N VAL A 327 4.63 -3.90 -5.53
CA VAL A 327 5.49 -3.35 -4.47
C VAL A 327 5.71 -1.88 -4.75
N VAL A 328 5.28 -1.02 -3.84
CA VAL A 328 5.40 0.44 -3.96
C VAL A 328 6.61 0.91 -3.19
N ILE A 329 7.60 1.45 -3.88
CA ILE A 329 8.80 2.03 -3.28
C ILE A 329 8.54 3.50 -3.04
N TRP A 330 8.45 3.88 -1.77
CA TRP A 330 8.22 5.25 -1.34
C TRP A 330 9.49 5.87 -0.75
N SER A 331 9.66 7.19 -0.94
CA SER A 331 10.65 8.00 -0.22
C SER A 331 10.12 9.43 0.02
N THR A 332 10.86 10.23 0.81
CA THR A 332 10.52 11.61 1.08
C THR A 332 11.02 12.56 0.00
N SER A 333 10.35 13.70 -0.17
CA SER A 333 10.82 14.82 -0.99
C SER A 333 11.93 15.65 -0.32
N GLN A 334 12.15 15.46 0.99
CA GLN A 334 13.18 16.20 1.72
C GLN A 334 14.56 15.98 1.10
N SER A 335 15.22 17.08 0.75
CA SER A 335 16.59 17.09 0.19
C SER A 335 16.76 16.17 -1.04
N ILE A 336 15.71 15.93 -1.82
CA ILE A 336 15.75 14.96 -2.93
C ILE A 336 16.84 15.31 -3.96
N ARG A 337 17.04 16.58 -4.29
CA ARG A 337 18.06 17.02 -5.28
C ARG A 337 19.47 16.57 -4.90
N SER A 338 19.83 16.60 -3.62
CA SER A 338 21.14 16.13 -3.15
C SER A 338 21.26 14.60 -3.11
N ARG A 339 20.15 13.90 -3.30
CA ARG A 339 20.07 12.43 -3.23
C ARG A 339 19.98 11.78 -4.62
N CYS A 340 19.77 12.55 -5.69
CA CYS A 340 19.58 12.01 -7.03
C CYS A 340 20.69 11.04 -7.45
N GLY A 341 21.96 11.44 -7.34
CA GLY A 341 23.10 10.60 -7.69
C GLY A 341 23.23 9.34 -6.80
N LEU A 342 22.88 9.46 -5.51
CA LEU A 342 22.89 8.31 -4.59
C LEU A 342 21.80 7.30 -4.97
N LEU A 343 20.58 7.77 -5.24
CA LEU A 343 19.45 6.95 -5.66
C LEU A 343 19.75 6.25 -6.99
N GLN A 344 20.28 6.99 -7.98
CA GLN A 344 20.67 6.42 -9.28
C GLN A 344 21.77 5.37 -9.11
N THR A 345 22.79 5.66 -8.31
CA THR A 345 23.89 4.71 -8.04
C THR A 345 23.39 3.42 -7.38
N TYR A 346 22.49 3.55 -6.39
CA TYR A 346 21.90 2.39 -5.73
C TYR A 346 20.99 1.59 -6.68
N LEU A 347 20.20 2.28 -7.50
CA LEU A 347 19.35 1.68 -8.50
C LEU A 347 20.20 0.85 -9.50
N ASP A 348 21.28 1.42 -10.04
CA ASP A 348 22.09 0.78 -11.05
C ASP A 348 22.91 -0.39 -10.53
N ASN A 349 23.46 -0.25 -9.33
CA ASN A 349 24.44 -1.22 -8.82
C ASN A 349 23.81 -2.27 -7.88
N THR A 350 22.60 -2.02 -7.37
CA THR A 350 22.00 -2.89 -6.36
C THR A 350 20.57 -3.26 -6.67
N LEU A 351 19.65 -2.30 -6.67
CA LEU A 351 18.21 -2.57 -6.78
C LEU A 351 17.84 -3.18 -8.13
N GLY A 352 18.23 -2.52 -9.22
CA GLY A 352 17.91 -2.96 -10.58
C GLY A 352 18.43 -4.36 -10.90
N PRO A 353 19.75 -4.64 -10.73
CA PRO A 353 20.27 -5.99 -10.89
C PRO A 353 19.61 -7.03 -9.98
N TYR A 354 19.24 -6.65 -8.75
CA TYR A 354 18.53 -7.53 -7.82
C TYR A 354 17.14 -7.90 -8.33
N LEU A 355 16.37 -6.92 -8.80
CA LEU A 355 15.04 -7.15 -9.38
C LEU A 355 15.11 -8.07 -10.60
N GLN A 356 16.09 -7.85 -11.51
CA GLN A 356 16.28 -8.72 -12.66
C GLN A 356 16.63 -10.18 -12.27
N LEU A 357 17.34 -10.38 -11.16
CA LEU A 357 17.60 -11.72 -10.63
C LEU A 357 16.33 -12.35 -10.06
N THR A 358 15.55 -11.60 -9.32
CA THR A 358 14.25 -12.07 -8.79
C THR A 358 13.32 -12.46 -9.93
N ASP A 359 13.21 -11.63 -10.96
CA ASP A 359 12.38 -11.90 -12.14
C ASP A 359 12.79 -13.18 -12.86
N ARG A 360 14.10 -13.35 -13.13
CA ARG A 360 14.61 -14.59 -13.75
C ARG A 360 14.31 -15.81 -12.89
N SER A 361 14.43 -15.69 -11.58
CA SER A 361 14.11 -16.77 -10.63
C SER A 361 12.64 -17.15 -10.66
N MET A 362 11.75 -16.16 -10.69
CA MET A 362 10.31 -16.37 -10.74
C MET A 362 9.88 -16.94 -12.10
N GLU A 363 10.45 -16.46 -13.20
CA GLU A 363 10.19 -17.00 -14.53
C GLU A 363 10.68 -18.44 -14.65
N LYS A 364 11.87 -18.77 -14.14
CA LYS A 364 12.35 -20.14 -14.06
C LYS A 364 11.39 -21.04 -13.28
N CYS A 365 10.91 -20.57 -12.12
CA CYS A 365 9.92 -21.28 -11.32
C CYS A 365 8.60 -21.48 -12.11
N ARG A 366 8.13 -20.47 -12.84
CA ARG A 366 6.96 -20.54 -13.71
C ARG A 366 7.10 -21.62 -14.76
N GLN A 367 8.24 -21.68 -15.44
CA GLN A 367 8.51 -22.65 -16.49
C GLN A 367 8.69 -24.08 -15.93
N GLU A 368 9.54 -24.27 -14.95
CA GLU A 368 9.93 -25.59 -14.46
C GLU A 368 8.89 -26.22 -13.54
N ARG A 369 8.18 -25.41 -12.75
CA ARG A 369 7.25 -25.91 -11.74
C ARG A 369 5.79 -25.81 -12.16
N CYS A 370 5.43 -24.78 -12.94
CA CYS A 370 4.06 -24.50 -13.36
C CYS A 370 3.86 -24.73 -14.87
N GLU A 371 4.79 -25.40 -15.53
CA GLU A 371 4.77 -25.74 -16.96
C GLU A 371 4.51 -24.55 -17.89
N GLY A 372 4.90 -23.33 -17.47
CA GLY A 372 4.63 -22.10 -18.19
C GLY A 372 3.14 -21.73 -18.28
N ARG A 373 2.26 -22.39 -17.53
CA ARG A 373 0.79 -22.30 -17.62
C ARG A 373 0.15 -21.72 -16.37
N GLY A 374 0.93 -21.05 -15.55
CA GLY A 374 0.48 -20.41 -14.33
C GLY A 374 1.60 -19.67 -13.66
N GLU A 375 1.26 -18.95 -12.60
CA GLU A 375 2.21 -18.20 -11.79
C GLU A 375 2.77 -19.05 -10.67
N CYS A 376 4.05 -18.87 -10.44
CA CYS A 376 4.75 -19.46 -9.31
C CYS A 376 4.69 -18.49 -8.12
N TYR A 377 4.31 -18.97 -6.94
CA TYR A 377 4.26 -18.14 -5.75
C TYR A 377 4.61 -18.91 -4.48
N LEU A 378 5.05 -18.18 -3.45
CA LEU A 378 5.38 -18.71 -2.13
C LEU A 378 4.20 -18.51 -1.17
N PRO A 379 3.40 -19.56 -0.88
CA PRO A 379 2.21 -19.41 -0.03
C PRO A 379 2.55 -19.20 1.45
N ARG A 380 3.67 -19.75 1.90
CA ARG A 380 4.16 -19.66 3.29
C ARG A 380 5.66 -19.40 3.27
N PRO A 381 6.08 -18.17 3.57
CA PRO A 381 7.50 -17.84 3.61
C PRO A 381 8.20 -18.53 4.81
N LYS A 382 9.47 -18.84 4.62
CA LYS A 382 10.37 -19.33 5.65
C LYS A 382 11.69 -18.58 5.54
N THR A 383 12.39 -18.38 6.64
CA THR A 383 13.68 -17.68 6.66
C THR A 383 14.74 -18.38 5.85
N ASN A 384 14.72 -19.71 5.83
CA ASN A 384 15.66 -20.50 5.02
C ASN A 384 15.11 -20.72 3.60
N PRO A 385 15.73 -20.12 2.55
CA PRO A 385 15.29 -20.28 1.17
C PRO A 385 15.28 -21.74 0.67
N ALA A 386 16.13 -22.60 1.21
CA ALA A 386 16.16 -24.03 0.85
C ALA A 386 14.86 -24.76 1.24
N LEU A 387 14.06 -24.16 2.13
CA LEU A 387 12.78 -24.71 2.57
C LEU A 387 11.58 -24.06 1.85
N TYR A 388 11.80 -23.26 0.82
CA TYR A 388 10.73 -22.66 0.05
C TYR A 388 9.94 -23.73 -0.71
N ASN A 389 8.64 -23.73 -0.47
CA ASN A 389 7.73 -24.61 -1.15
C ASN A 389 6.78 -23.78 -2.03
N PHE A 390 7.24 -23.48 -3.24
CA PHE A 390 6.44 -22.75 -4.21
C PHE A 390 5.20 -23.54 -4.66
N ALA A 391 4.14 -22.85 -4.91
CA ALA A 391 2.89 -23.37 -5.48
C ALA A 391 2.59 -22.68 -6.80
N CYS A 392 1.70 -23.26 -7.59
CA CYS A 392 1.25 -22.70 -8.86
C CYS A 392 -0.17 -22.18 -8.74
N ARG A 393 -0.40 -20.98 -9.28
CA ARG A 393 -1.72 -20.45 -9.60
C ARG A 393 -1.94 -20.61 -11.09
N CYS A 394 -2.68 -21.63 -11.46
CA CYS A 394 -2.84 -21.97 -12.87
C CYS A 394 -3.70 -20.95 -13.63
N GLU A 395 -3.26 -20.60 -14.83
CA GLU A 395 -4.05 -19.83 -15.79
C GLU A 395 -5.17 -20.69 -16.37
N ARG A 396 -6.35 -20.13 -16.53
CA ARG A 396 -7.45 -20.85 -17.18
C ARG A 396 -7.10 -21.10 -18.66
N PRO A 397 -7.32 -22.30 -19.21
CA PRO A 397 -8.12 -23.41 -18.67
C PRO A 397 -7.31 -24.49 -17.91
N TYR A 398 -6.10 -24.21 -17.46
CA TYR A 398 -5.24 -25.19 -16.78
C TYR A 398 -5.55 -25.34 -15.30
N PHE A 399 -5.24 -26.50 -14.73
CA PHE A 399 -5.41 -26.83 -13.31
C PHE A 399 -4.44 -27.97 -12.91
N GLY A 400 -4.38 -28.28 -11.62
CA GLY A 400 -3.45 -29.25 -11.04
C GLY A 400 -2.38 -28.58 -10.17
N LYS A 401 -1.45 -29.38 -9.64
CA LYS A 401 -0.39 -28.87 -8.76
C LYS A 401 0.67 -28.10 -9.52
N SER A 402 0.91 -28.50 -10.76
CA SER A 402 1.89 -27.90 -11.68
C SER A 402 1.23 -27.34 -12.94
N CYS A 403 -0.10 -27.15 -12.92
CA CYS A 403 -0.90 -26.72 -14.06
C CYS A 403 -0.86 -27.73 -15.24
N GLU A 404 -0.64 -28.98 -14.93
CA GLU A 404 -0.41 -30.07 -15.86
C GLU A 404 -1.68 -30.49 -16.63
N TYR A 405 -2.87 -30.25 -16.09
CA TYR A 405 -4.13 -30.65 -16.69
C TYR A 405 -4.80 -29.51 -17.42
N ARG A 406 -5.34 -29.77 -18.61
CA ARG A 406 -6.17 -28.82 -19.36
C ARG A 406 -7.65 -29.21 -19.23
N GLY A 407 -8.46 -28.35 -18.60
CA GLY A 407 -9.91 -28.54 -18.51
C GLY A 407 -10.57 -28.25 -19.84
N ARG A 408 -11.41 -29.18 -20.35
CA ARG A 408 -12.45 -28.81 -21.31
C ARG A 408 -13.50 -27.99 -20.57
N ARG A 409 -14.04 -26.94 -21.21
CA ARG A 409 -15.31 -26.34 -20.78
C ARG A 409 -16.39 -27.41 -20.91
N ILE A 410 -16.51 -28.31 -19.95
CA ILE A 410 -17.76 -29.00 -19.72
C ILE A 410 -18.64 -27.89 -19.17
N GLY A 411 -19.68 -27.53 -19.93
CA GLY A 411 -20.72 -26.61 -19.48
C GLY A 411 -21.47 -27.22 -18.30
N TYR A 412 -20.85 -27.22 -17.14
CA TYR A 412 -21.54 -27.46 -15.90
C TYR A 412 -22.21 -26.12 -15.55
N SER A 413 -23.46 -25.98 -16.01
CA SER A 413 -24.45 -25.18 -15.30
C SER A 413 -24.67 -25.83 -13.91
N LYS A 414 -23.66 -25.77 -13.05
CA LYS A 414 -23.93 -25.79 -11.63
C LYS A 414 -24.30 -24.34 -11.30
N SER A 415 -25.61 -24.15 -11.06
CA SER A 415 -26.03 -23.10 -10.15
C SER A 415 -24.97 -23.06 -9.04
N ARG A 416 -24.09 -22.05 -9.07
CA ARG A 416 -23.30 -21.69 -7.89
C ARG A 416 -24.32 -21.73 -6.75
N PRO A 417 -24.06 -22.42 -5.63
CA PRO A 417 -24.74 -22.07 -4.42
C PRO A 417 -24.53 -20.55 -4.38
N LYS A 418 -25.62 -19.77 -4.42
CA LYS A 418 -25.54 -18.36 -4.13
C LYS A 418 -24.61 -18.30 -2.92
N PRO A 419 -23.51 -17.50 -2.93
CA PRO A 419 -22.78 -17.27 -1.72
C PRO A 419 -23.90 -17.04 -0.73
N SER A 420 -23.93 -17.83 0.35
CA SER A 420 -24.84 -17.52 1.43
C SER A 420 -24.63 -16.03 1.57
N GLN A 421 -25.67 -15.28 1.29
CA GLN A 421 -25.70 -13.90 1.72
C GLN A 421 -25.59 -14.05 3.23
N THR A 422 -24.36 -14.13 3.72
CA THR A 422 -24.07 -13.52 5.00
C THR A 422 -24.60 -12.14 4.75
N ARG A 423 -25.85 -11.92 5.15
CA ARG A 423 -26.44 -10.59 5.24
C ARG A 423 -25.31 -9.79 5.85
N ILE A 424 -24.76 -8.84 5.09
CA ILE A 424 -24.05 -7.74 5.71
C ILE A 424 -24.99 -7.36 6.84
N PRO A 425 -24.58 -7.52 8.11
CA PRO A 425 -25.48 -7.23 9.22
C PRO A 425 -26.00 -5.84 8.89
N ASP A 426 -27.33 -5.70 8.85
CA ASP A 426 -27.95 -4.42 8.59
C ASP A 426 -27.34 -3.46 9.61
N VAL A 427 -26.40 -2.63 9.17
CA VAL A 427 -25.69 -1.69 10.04
C VAL A 427 -26.65 -0.73 10.71
N SER A 428 -27.91 -0.61 10.23
CA SER A 428 -28.98 0.12 10.89
C SER A 428 -29.35 -0.48 12.26
N ALA A 429 -29.09 -1.77 12.49
CA ALA A 429 -29.30 -2.41 13.79
C ALA A 429 -28.26 -1.98 14.85
N TYR A 430 -27.08 -1.53 14.43
CA TYR A 430 -26.06 -0.97 15.32
C TYR A 430 -26.33 0.48 15.74
N PHE A 431 -27.32 1.14 15.11
CA PHE A 431 -27.67 2.55 15.35
C PHE A 431 -28.82 2.75 16.33
N ARG A 432 -29.35 1.70 16.96
CA ARG A 432 -30.31 1.88 18.06
C ARG A 432 -29.55 2.01 19.38
N PRO A 433 -29.65 3.12 20.11
CA PRO A 433 -29.12 3.21 21.46
C PRO A 433 -29.93 2.29 22.35
N ALA A 434 -29.42 1.09 22.63
CA ALA A 434 -29.93 0.28 23.71
C ALA A 434 -29.49 0.90 25.03
N ALA A 435 -30.42 1.28 25.86
CA ALA A 435 -30.13 1.65 27.25
C ALA A 435 -29.38 0.49 27.93
N PRO A 436 -28.24 0.73 28.59
CA PRO A 436 -27.43 -0.31 29.16
C PRO A 436 -28.09 -0.92 30.37
N SER A 437 -28.45 -2.20 30.30
CA SER A 437 -28.67 -3.04 31.49
C SER A 437 -27.31 -3.58 31.94
N PHE A 438 -26.80 -3.08 33.05
CA PHE A 438 -25.54 -3.53 33.63
C PHE A 438 -25.74 -4.81 34.46
N SER A 439 -25.26 -5.95 33.95
CA SER A 439 -24.89 -7.07 34.76
C SER A 439 -23.36 -7.18 34.78
N SER A 440 -22.81 -7.37 35.96
CA SER A 440 -21.42 -7.39 36.36
C SER A 440 -20.54 -8.30 35.48
N ILE A 441 -19.52 -7.75 34.86
CA ILE A 441 -18.38 -8.49 34.32
C ILE A 441 -17.13 -8.09 35.11
N SER A 442 -16.48 -9.12 35.66
CA SER A 442 -15.32 -9.06 36.54
C SER A 442 -14.10 -8.42 35.82
N GLU A 443 -13.41 -7.59 36.60
CA GLU A 443 -12.10 -7.03 36.26
C GLU A 443 -11.05 -8.15 36.14
N SER A 444 -10.49 -8.32 34.94
CA SER A 444 -9.10 -8.75 34.78
C SER A 444 -8.71 -8.57 33.33
N ASN A 445 -7.86 -7.60 33.07
CA ASN A 445 -6.77 -7.56 32.12
C ASN A 445 -6.49 -6.12 31.67
N ARG A 446 -5.74 -5.41 32.47
CA ARG A 446 -5.01 -4.21 32.02
C ARG A 446 -3.85 -4.69 31.15
N TYR A 447 -3.96 -4.48 29.87
CA TYR A 447 -2.89 -4.76 28.93
C TYR A 447 -1.86 -3.63 28.93
N ASN A 448 -0.68 -3.92 29.49
CA ASN A 448 0.53 -3.17 29.18
C ASN A 448 0.98 -3.56 27.76
N ALA A 449 0.65 -2.74 26.76
CA ALA A 449 1.30 -2.84 25.47
C ALA A 449 2.75 -2.37 25.62
N PRO A 450 3.74 -3.13 25.12
CA PRO A 450 5.13 -2.70 25.20
C PRO A 450 5.33 -1.41 24.41
N ASN A 451 5.86 -0.41 25.10
CA ASN A 451 6.20 0.92 24.58
C ASN A 451 7.46 0.86 23.71
N GLN A 452 7.47 0.06 22.66
CA GLN A 452 8.59 -0.01 21.71
C GLN A 452 8.06 -0.04 20.29
N TYR A 453 8.59 0.85 19.46
CA TYR A 453 8.41 0.95 18.01
C TYR A 453 7.39 1.95 17.46
N TYR A 454 7.31 3.16 17.99
CA TYR A 454 6.97 4.34 17.20
C TYR A 454 7.64 5.57 17.80
N ASN A 455 8.98 5.60 17.75
CA ASN A 455 9.65 6.88 17.67
C ASN A 455 9.57 7.32 16.19
N LYS A 456 8.48 7.98 15.79
CA LYS A 456 8.64 9.07 14.83
C LYS A 456 9.70 9.93 15.47
N GLY A 457 10.90 10.01 14.88
CA GLY A 457 11.85 11.02 15.28
C GLY A 457 11.13 12.35 15.27
N SER A 458 10.63 12.74 16.43
CA SER A 458 10.10 14.06 16.69
C SER A 458 11.28 15.03 16.73
N ASN A 459 11.82 15.29 15.56
CA ASN A 459 12.55 16.48 15.20
C ASN A 459 11.96 16.99 13.90
N VAL A 460 10.67 17.33 13.94
CA VAL A 460 10.16 18.41 13.11
C VAL A 460 10.51 19.68 13.87
N GLY A 461 11.78 20.07 13.75
CA GLY A 461 12.17 21.43 14.02
C GLY A 461 11.42 22.33 13.05
N ASN A 462 10.71 23.28 13.61
CA ASN A 462 10.19 24.52 13.02
C ASN A 462 9.59 24.41 11.61
N GLY A 463 8.27 24.46 11.61
CA GLY A 463 7.42 25.10 10.60
C GLY A 463 8.08 25.50 9.28
N GLN A 464 8.33 24.56 8.39
CA GLN A 464 8.41 24.87 6.99
C GLN A 464 7.17 24.26 6.33
N LYS A 465 6.28 25.17 5.88
CA LYS A 465 5.28 24.90 4.88
C LYS A 465 5.91 24.02 3.80
N ILE A 466 5.24 22.92 3.50
CA ILE A 466 5.40 22.28 2.19
C ILE A 466 4.80 23.31 1.21
N GLU A 467 5.61 24.23 0.73
CA GLU A 467 5.26 24.97 -0.46
C GLU A 467 5.34 23.96 -1.61
N LEU A 468 4.18 23.56 -2.09
CA LEU A 468 4.01 23.01 -3.42
C LEU A 468 4.46 24.10 -4.39
N ILE A 469 5.73 24.10 -4.76
CA ILE A 469 6.22 24.94 -5.86
C ILE A 469 5.63 24.32 -7.13
N LYS A 470 4.78 25.13 -7.78
CA LYS A 470 4.34 24.93 -9.15
C LYS A 470 5.54 24.94 -10.09
#